data_d7701b2ff93c176af1160e01ca9f8473
#
_entry.id   d7701b2ff93c176af1160e01ca9f8473
#
_cell.length_a   1.000
_cell.length_b   1.000
_cell.length_c   1.000
_cell.angle_alpha   90.00
_cell.angle_beta   90.00
_cell.angle_gamma   90.00
#
_symmetry.space_group_name_H-M   'P 1'
#
loop_
_entity.id
_entity.type
_entity.pdbx_description
1 polymer ?
#
loop_
_entity_poly.entity_id
_entity_poly.type
_entity_poly.pdbx_seq_one_letter_code
_entity_poly.pdbx_strand_id
1 'polypeptide(L)'
;MTNYIYNEDGDAVGFWEDNLIFAMNGRPVGQLNGPSVHKLTGEYVGELYEDMVVDRYFEDIDRIPPTPVRRAEPAKNPGNRGATSYGYPDVFEQLLD
;
A
#
# COMPACT_ATOMS: atom_id res chain seq x y z
N MET A 1 4.80 -13.39 9.74
CA MET A 1 5.52 -12.93 8.53
C MET A 1 5.06 -11.53 8.15
N THR A 2 6.01 -10.68 7.76
CA THR A 2 5.67 -9.34 7.32
C THR A 2 5.17 -9.35 5.88
N ASN A 3 4.06 -8.68 5.63
CA ASN A 3 3.51 -8.56 4.29
C ASN A 3 4.06 -7.29 3.63
N TYR A 4 5.25 -7.39 3.05
CA TYR A 4 5.91 -6.24 2.45
C TYR A 4 5.22 -5.77 1.19
N ILE A 5 5.27 -4.47 0.96
CA ILE A 5 4.84 -3.82 -0.28
C ILE A 5 6.08 -3.22 -0.93
N TYR A 6 6.26 -3.49 -2.22
CA TYR A 6 7.43 -3.07 -2.98
C TYR A 6 7.04 -2.04 -4.03
N ASN A 7 8.02 -1.22 -4.44
CA ASN A 7 7.85 -0.36 -5.60
C ASN A 7 8.38 -1.07 -6.86
N GLU A 8 8.31 -0.41 -8.00
CA GLU A 8 8.76 -0.97 -9.28
C GLU A 8 10.27 -1.22 -9.30
N ASP A 9 11.03 -0.48 -8.51
CA ASP A 9 12.49 -0.65 -8.43
C ASP A 9 12.87 -1.85 -7.56
N GLY A 10 11.91 -2.44 -6.87
CA GLY A 10 12.14 -3.60 -6.02
C GLY A 10 12.46 -3.26 -4.58
N ASP A 11 12.36 -1.99 -4.19
CA ASP A 11 12.56 -1.58 -2.81
C ASP A 11 11.29 -1.76 -1.99
N ALA A 12 11.42 -2.25 -0.75
CA ALA A 12 10.30 -2.31 0.17
C ALA A 12 9.95 -0.90 0.62
N VAL A 13 8.72 -0.47 0.36
CA VAL A 13 8.27 0.89 0.69
C VAL A 13 7.25 0.90 1.82
N GLY A 14 6.70 -0.25 2.16
CA GLY A 14 5.73 -0.37 3.24
C GLY A 14 5.38 -1.82 3.50
N PHE A 15 4.37 -2.00 4.33
CA PHE A 15 3.85 -3.33 4.64
C PHE A 15 2.38 -3.19 5.06
N TRP A 16 1.66 -4.31 5.10
CA TRP A 16 0.28 -4.24 5.56
C TRP A 16 0.04 -5.29 6.64
N GLU A 17 -0.87 -4.96 7.55
CA GLU A 17 -1.36 -5.85 8.59
C GLU A 17 -2.86 -5.59 8.75
N ASP A 18 -3.64 -6.66 8.79
CA ASP A 18 -5.10 -6.56 8.84
C ASP A 18 -5.59 -5.70 7.67
N ASN A 19 -6.28 -4.62 7.92
CA ASN A 19 -6.78 -3.73 6.87
C ASN A 19 -6.05 -2.38 6.83
N LEU A 20 -4.84 -2.31 7.39
CA LEU A 20 -4.04 -1.08 7.38
C LEU A 20 -2.75 -1.26 6.61
N ILE A 21 -2.34 -0.19 5.95
CA ILE A 21 -1.07 -0.10 5.24
C ILE A 21 -0.18 0.87 5.99
N PHE A 22 1.09 0.49 6.17
CA PHE A 22 2.08 1.26 6.91
C PHE A 22 3.29 1.56 6.03
N ALA A 23 3.91 2.72 6.27
CA ALA A 23 5.25 2.98 5.78
C ALA A 23 6.24 2.10 6.55
N MET A 24 7.48 2.00 6.09
CA MET A 24 8.48 1.13 6.72
C MET A 24 8.77 1.51 8.17
N ASN A 25 8.57 2.77 8.54
CA ASN A 25 8.76 3.23 9.92
C ASN A 25 7.58 2.92 10.85
N GLY A 26 6.56 2.24 10.36
CA GLY A 26 5.38 1.87 11.14
C GLY A 26 4.28 2.92 11.17
N ARG A 27 4.43 4.03 10.45
CA ARG A 27 3.40 5.06 10.37
C ARG A 27 2.26 4.58 9.47
N PRO A 28 0.99 4.64 9.91
CA PRO A 28 -0.12 4.26 9.04
C PRO A 28 -0.26 5.27 7.90
N VAL A 29 -0.44 4.77 6.68
CA VAL A 29 -0.55 5.63 5.49
C VAL A 29 -1.77 5.31 4.63
N GLY A 30 -2.39 4.15 4.84
CA GLY A 30 -3.54 3.78 4.03
C GLY A 30 -4.33 2.65 4.64
N GLN A 31 -5.39 2.26 3.94
CA GLN A 31 -6.25 1.17 4.39
C GLN A 31 -6.65 0.30 3.19
N LEU A 32 -6.97 -0.95 3.50
CA LEU A 32 -7.42 -1.93 2.52
C LEU A 32 -8.91 -2.20 2.68
N ASN A 33 -9.62 -2.30 1.57
CA ASN A 33 -10.98 -2.78 1.52
C ASN A 33 -11.02 -3.91 0.47
N GLY A 34 -10.83 -5.16 0.93
CA GLY A 34 -10.50 -6.24 0.02
C GLY A 34 -9.18 -5.93 -0.68
N PRO A 35 -9.10 -5.99 -2.01
CA PRO A 35 -7.89 -5.63 -2.73
C PRO A 35 -7.75 -4.12 -2.96
N SER A 36 -8.78 -3.33 -2.69
CA SER A 36 -8.75 -1.88 -2.95
C SER A 36 -7.93 -1.14 -1.91
N VAL A 37 -7.09 -0.23 -2.36
CA VAL A 37 -6.23 0.60 -1.51
C VAL A 37 -6.80 2.01 -1.44
N HIS A 38 -6.96 2.51 -0.23
CA HIS A 38 -7.52 3.84 0.03
C HIS A 38 -6.59 4.61 0.96
N LYS A 39 -6.64 5.92 0.85
CA LYS A 39 -6.00 6.80 1.84
C LYS A 39 -6.70 6.65 3.19
N LEU A 40 -6.07 7.12 4.25
CA LEU A 40 -6.69 7.11 5.58
C LEU A 40 -8.00 7.92 5.61
N THR A 41 -8.14 8.89 4.71
CA THR A 41 -9.38 9.66 4.55
C THR A 41 -10.50 8.86 3.89
N GLY A 42 -10.17 7.71 3.29
CA GLY A 42 -11.11 6.87 2.57
C GLY A 42 -11.07 7.01 1.05
N GLU A 43 -10.29 7.97 0.54
CA GLU A 43 -10.20 8.20 -0.90
C GLU A 43 -9.47 7.04 -1.59
N TYR A 44 -10.05 6.54 -2.69
CA TYR A 44 -9.48 5.44 -3.45
C TYR A 44 -8.15 5.86 -4.11
N VAL A 45 -7.17 4.95 -4.07
CA VAL A 45 -5.85 5.17 -4.68
C VAL A 45 -5.56 4.15 -5.78
N GLY A 46 -5.75 2.87 -5.48
CA GLY A 46 -5.40 1.81 -6.42
C GLY A 46 -5.72 0.44 -5.85
N GLU A 47 -4.98 -0.55 -6.27
CA GLU A 47 -5.19 -1.95 -5.87
C GLU A 47 -3.90 -2.53 -5.34
N LEU A 48 -4.02 -3.38 -4.32
CA LEU A 48 -2.90 -4.21 -3.90
C LEU A 48 -2.87 -5.42 -4.84
N TYR A 49 -1.98 -5.38 -5.82
CA TYR A 49 -1.83 -6.44 -6.81
C TYR A 49 -0.51 -7.14 -6.54
N GLU A 50 -0.57 -8.41 -6.17
CA GLU A 50 0.57 -9.16 -5.68
C GLU A 50 1.16 -8.42 -4.47
N ASP A 51 2.33 -7.84 -4.57
CA ASP A 51 3.00 -7.12 -3.49
C ASP A 51 3.28 -5.66 -3.84
N MET A 52 2.46 -5.08 -4.70
CA MET A 52 2.63 -3.72 -5.18
C MET A 52 1.28 -2.99 -5.15
N VAL A 53 1.29 -1.71 -4.82
CA VAL A 53 0.10 -0.87 -4.93
C VAL A 53 0.12 -0.22 -6.30
N VAL A 54 -0.83 -0.58 -7.15
CA VAL A 54 -0.84 -0.17 -8.56
C VAL A 54 -2.18 0.44 -8.96
N ASP A 55 -2.14 1.25 -10.02
CA ASP A 55 -3.36 1.76 -10.65
C ASP A 55 -3.76 0.77 -11.75
N ARG A 56 -4.87 0.08 -11.53
CA ARG A 56 -5.40 -0.85 -12.52
C ARG A 56 -6.51 -0.23 -13.38
N TYR A 57 -6.63 1.10 -13.30
CA TYR A 57 -7.57 1.88 -14.12
C TYR A 57 -9.03 1.53 -13.86
N PHE A 58 -9.34 1.06 -12.65
CA PHE A 58 -10.72 0.88 -12.24
C PHE A 58 -11.38 2.23 -12.01
N GLU A 59 -12.60 2.37 -12.50
CA GLU A 59 -13.40 3.57 -12.32
C GLU A 59 -14.51 3.31 -11.31
N ASP A 60 -15.07 4.39 -10.75
CA ASP A 60 -16.26 4.32 -9.89
C ASP A 60 -16.06 3.52 -8.60
N ILE A 61 -14.83 3.51 -8.09
CA ILE A 61 -14.56 2.94 -6.76
C ILE A 61 -14.91 3.99 -5.72
N ASP A 62 -15.90 3.69 -4.90
CA ASP A 62 -16.38 4.62 -3.89
C ASP A 62 -15.38 4.84 -2.77
N ARG A 63 -15.41 6.05 -2.20
CA ARG A 63 -14.73 6.35 -0.96
C ARG A 63 -15.29 5.45 0.14
N ILE A 64 -14.42 4.97 1.02
CA ILE A 64 -14.83 4.20 2.19
C ILE A 64 -14.68 5.04 3.45
N PRO A 65 -15.36 4.67 4.55
CA PRO A 65 -15.20 5.40 5.81
C PRO A 65 -13.76 5.32 6.32
N PRO A 66 -13.27 6.36 7.00
CA PRO A 66 -11.98 6.27 7.68
C PRO A 66 -11.99 5.15 8.72
N THR A 67 -10.87 4.44 8.83
CA THR A 67 -10.69 3.38 9.81
C THR A 67 -9.86 3.91 10.98
N PRO A 68 -10.16 3.54 12.23
CA PRO A 68 -9.27 3.88 13.34
C PRO A 68 -7.86 3.37 13.06
N VAL A 69 -6.87 4.26 13.25
CA VAL A 69 -5.49 3.93 12.93
C VAL A 69 -4.69 3.67 14.18
N ARG A 70 -3.64 2.86 14.02
CA ARG A 70 -2.64 2.62 15.06
C ARG A 70 -1.27 2.67 14.39
N ARG A 71 -0.25 2.89 15.18
CA ARG A 71 1.12 2.71 14.66
C ARG A 71 1.50 1.25 14.78
N ALA A 72 2.28 0.78 13.83
CA ALA A 72 2.92 -0.52 13.92
C ALA A 72 4.38 -0.33 14.31
N GLU A 73 5.05 -1.41 14.67
CA GLU A 73 6.50 -1.38 14.83
C GLU A 73 7.14 -1.19 13.46
N PRO A 74 8.27 -0.45 13.39
CA PRO A 74 8.99 -0.35 12.13
C PRO A 74 9.36 -1.71 11.58
N ALA A 75 9.23 -1.90 10.29
CA ALA A 75 9.59 -3.15 9.64
C ALA A 75 11.08 -3.14 9.31
N LYS A 76 11.69 -4.32 9.41
CA LYS A 76 13.07 -4.49 8.99
C LYS A 76 13.12 -4.53 7.48
N ASN A 77 14.00 -3.75 6.87
CA ASN A 77 14.14 -3.72 5.42
C ASN A 77 14.65 -5.09 4.92
N PRO A 78 13.89 -5.77 4.05
CA PRO A 78 14.28 -7.09 3.56
C PRO A 78 15.34 -7.04 2.45
N GLY A 79 15.74 -5.84 2.01
CA GLY A 79 16.62 -5.66 0.87
C GLY A 79 15.85 -5.52 -0.44
N ASN A 80 16.57 -5.13 -1.49
CA ASN A 80 15.96 -4.97 -2.81
C ASN A 80 15.76 -6.35 -3.46
N ARG A 81 14.57 -6.57 -4.00
CA ARG A 81 14.22 -7.86 -4.62
C ARG A 81 14.41 -7.85 -6.14
N GLY A 82 14.86 -6.73 -6.71
CA GLY A 82 14.97 -6.53 -8.15
C GLY A 82 13.74 -5.86 -8.74
N ALA A 83 13.96 -5.06 -9.77
CA ALA A 83 12.89 -4.32 -10.42
C ALA A 83 11.83 -5.27 -11.00
N THR A 84 10.57 -4.94 -10.77
CA THR A 84 9.44 -5.77 -11.20
C THR A 84 8.32 -4.86 -11.68
N SER A 85 7.65 -5.25 -12.76
CA SER A 85 6.45 -4.55 -13.21
C SER A 85 5.37 -5.58 -13.52
N TYR A 86 4.14 -5.29 -13.08
CA TYR A 86 2.98 -6.12 -13.40
C TYR A 86 2.13 -5.51 -14.51
N GLY A 87 2.67 -4.50 -15.20
CA GLY A 87 1.95 -3.86 -16.31
C GLY A 87 1.04 -2.71 -15.89
N TYR A 88 1.07 -2.32 -14.61
CA TYR A 88 0.28 -1.22 -14.07
C TYR A 88 1.20 -0.23 -13.35
N PRO A 89 0.89 1.09 -13.41
CA PRO A 89 1.74 2.06 -12.71
C PRO A 89 1.73 1.87 -11.21
N ASP A 90 2.89 1.99 -10.58
CA ASP A 90 3.05 2.00 -9.13
C ASP A 90 2.53 3.34 -8.59
N VAL A 91 1.57 3.28 -7.66
CA VAL A 91 0.95 4.50 -7.10
C VAL A 91 1.07 4.56 -5.58
N PHE A 92 1.96 3.77 -4.98
CA PHE A 92 2.13 3.78 -3.52
C PHE A 92 2.44 5.18 -2.98
N GLU A 93 3.18 5.98 -3.73
CA GLU A 93 3.56 7.32 -3.30
C GLU A 93 2.35 8.21 -3.00
N GLN A 94 1.20 7.95 -3.62
CA GLN A 94 0.00 8.71 -3.35
C GLN A 94 -0.50 8.55 -1.92
N LEU A 95 -0.11 7.47 -1.23
CA LEU A 95 -0.45 7.26 0.16
C LEU A 95 0.38 8.13 1.10
N LEU A 96 1.52 8.62 0.62
CA LEU A 96 2.47 9.39 1.44
C LEU A 96 2.17 10.89 1.44
N ASP A 97 1.27 11.32 0.60
CA ASP A 97 0.89 12.74 0.47
C ASP A 97 -0.08 13.20 1.57
#